data_f5390b0daf8204d1ec254cdd481f60dc
#
_entry.id   f5390b0daf8204d1ec254cdd481f60dc
#
_cell.length_a   1.000
_cell.length_b   1.000
_cell.length_c   1.000
_cell.angle_alpha   90.00
_cell.angle_beta   90.00
_cell.angle_gamma   90.00
#
_symmetry.space_group_name_H-M   'P 1'
#
loop_
_entity.id
_entity.type
_entity.pdbx_description
1 polymer ?
#
loop_
_entity_poly.entity_id
_entity_poly.type
_entity_poly.pdbx_seq_one_letter_code
_entity_poly.pdbx_strand_id
1 'polypeptide(L)'
;MFSELSASRDGSSLLCRPVEDQAPVFERASPAYSPHSERFGVGDRSFNRQYAHIYAARLMQMRPLLTEKAQQKWGSDVLVRKLCDLHTGEQCVIVGTMFKRMDLQPSILKEISEEHNLLPQPPRTKFISDNDELILEDELQRIKLEGNIDRDKCVTGSVIAVFGAERNDGKFTVEEFCTADLPLQTLRPALSADSFVLLVSGLGLGSSHADSMLGLQLLVDMVTGQLGDQGEQSGAATISRVLMAGNLLSESTQDKDASVKAKYLTKKTQAGSVEAIRLLDELLLQLVASVPVDVMPGQYDPTNYTLPQQPLHRCMFPLSSVYPTLQLSSNPYQATVDGVRFLGTSGQNVSDIEQYSSMNSHLEILEETLRLRHLAPTAPDTLGCYPFYLKDPFILEECPHVYFSGNAPSFESKRLTGPDGQEVLLVTVPKFSSTQTACLVNLRTLTCEPVSFSAFSTGEDEESEMNISH
;
A
#
# COMPACT_ATOMS: atom_id res chain seq x y z
N MET A 1 15.53 -7.89 -30.17
CA MET A 1 15.82 -8.92 -31.18
C MET A 1 14.90 -8.69 -32.39
N PHE A 2 15.18 -7.62 -33.15
CA PHE A 2 14.48 -7.27 -34.38
C PHE A 2 15.52 -7.09 -35.49
N SER A 3 16.10 -8.19 -35.94
CA SER A 3 16.82 -8.25 -37.17
C SER A 3 16.23 -9.37 -38.00
N GLU A 4 15.93 -9.02 -39.28
CA GLU A 4 15.40 -9.83 -40.36
C GLU A 4 13.90 -9.87 -40.57
N LEU A 5 13.38 -8.76 -41.08
CA LEU A 5 12.15 -8.71 -41.88
C LEU A 5 12.45 -7.97 -43.21
N SER A 6 13.27 -8.58 -44.03
CA SER A 6 13.29 -8.28 -45.47
C SER A 6 12.86 -9.53 -46.24
N ALA A 7 11.56 -9.82 -46.22
CA ALA A 7 10.95 -10.71 -47.19
C ALA A 7 9.94 -9.85 -47.96
N SER A 8 10.18 -9.70 -49.25
CA SER A 8 9.30 -9.08 -50.25
C SER A 8 7.90 -9.70 -50.12
N ARG A 9 6.96 -9.01 -49.52
CA ARG A 9 5.55 -9.40 -49.55
C ARG A 9 5.01 -9.04 -50.92
N ASP A 10 4.76 -10.08 -51.71
CA ASP A 10 4.04 -9.98 -52.95
C ASP A 10 2.64 -9.39 -52.67
N GLY A 11 2.28 -8.27 -53.29
CA GLY A 11 1.00 -7.56 -53.07
C GLY A 11 -0.24 -8.40 -53.37
N SER A 12 -0.09 -9.58 -53.98
CA SER A 12 -1.15 -10.55 -54.22
C SER A 12 -1.71 -11.21 -52.95
N SER A 13 -0.96 -11.24 -51.83
CA SER A 13 -1.42 -11.85 -50.58
C SER A 13 -2.44 -10.99 -49.82
N LEU A 14 -2.52 -9.70 -50.09
CA LEU A 14 -3.46 -8.78 -49.43
C LEU A 14 -4.91 -8.92 -49.97
N LEU A 15 -5.10 -9.58 -51.10
CA LEU A 15 -6.39 -9.80 -51.73
C LEU A 15 -6.89 -11.24 -51.64
N CYS A 16 -6.13 -12.14 -51.07
CA CYS A 16 -6.60 -13.49 -50.76
C CYS A 16 -7.61 -13.45 -49.62
N ARG A 17 -8.74 -14.19 -49.77
CA ARG A 17 -9.61 -14.47 -48.62
C ARG A 17 -8.74 -15.00 -47.50
N PRO A 18 -8.96 -14.52 -46.21
CA PRO A 18 -8.33 -15.15 -45.06
C PRO A 18 -8.59 -16.65 -45.15
N VAL A 19 -7.53 -17.45 -45.17
CA VAL A 19 -7.66 -18.88 -44.94
C VAL A 19 -8.34 -18.99 -43.60
N GLU A 20 -9.38 -19.81 -43.47
CA GLU A 20 -10.03 -20.11 -42.17
C GLU A 20 -9.09 -20.95 -41.33
N ASP A 21 -7.90 -20.43 -41.02
CA ASP A 21 -7.13 -20.87 -39.90
C ASP A 21 -7.89 -20.39 -38.66
N GLN A 22 -8.44 -21.33 -37.89
CA GLN A 22 -9.08 -21.03 -36.62
C GLN A 22 -8.09 -20.19 -35.83
N ALA A 23 -8.43 -18.93 -35.59
CA ALA A 23 -7.63 -18.06 -34.77
C ALA A 23 -7.38 -18.81 -33.41
N PRO A 24 -6.15 -18.91 -32.94
CA PRO A 24 -5.88 -19.63 -31.71
C PRO A 24 -6.68 -19.01 -30.57
N VAL A 25 -7.47 -19.84 -29.91
CA VAL A 25 -8.27 -19.43 -28.76
C VAL A 25 -7.51 -19.84 -27.51
N PHE A 26 -7.11 -18.87 -26.70
CA PHE A 26 -6.48 -19.10 -25.40
C PHE A 26 -7.54 -18.96 -24.31
N GLU A 27 -7.73 -20.04 -23.54
CA GLU A 27 -8.63 -20.01 -22.38
C GLU A 27 -7.92 -19.29 -21.21
N ARG A 28 -8.59 -18.28 -20.65
CA ARG A 28 -8.05 -17.52 -19.52
C ARG A 28 -8.14 -18.33 -18.23
N ALA A 29 -7.07 -18.27 -17.44
CA ALA A 29 -7.04 -18.84 -16.10
C ALA A 29 -8.16 -18.20 -15.24
N SER A 30 -8.98 -19.07 -14.60
CA SER A 30 -10.09 -18.63 -13.75
C SER A 30 -9.87 -19.13 -12.32
N PRO A 31 -9.22 -18.32 -11.46
CA PRO A 31 -8.90 -18.70 -10.10
C PRO A 31 -10.12 -18.65 -9.18
N ALA A 32 -10.08 -19.46 -8.12
CA ALA A 32 -10.99 -19.29 -6.99
C ALA A 32 -10.72 -17.93 -6.32
N TYR A 33 -11.78 -17.16 -6.07
CA TYR A 33 -11.66 -15.83 -5.48
C TYR A 33 -12.58 -15.65 -4.28
N SER A 34 -12.01 -15.13 -3.19
CA SER A 34 -12.76 -14.78 -1.97
C SER A 34 -12.31 -13.39 -1.49
N PRO A 35 -13.20 -12.39 -1.48
CA PRO A 35 -12.91 -11.11 -0.85
C PRO A 35 -12.95 -11.24 0.68
N HIS A 36 -12.08 -10.52 1.39
CA HIS A 36 -12.00 -10.49 2.86
C HIS A 36 -11.87 -9.06 3.40
N SER A 37 -12.21 -8.06 2.58
CA SER A 37 -12.12 -6.64 2.96
C SER A 37 -13.26 -6.18 3.87
N GLU A 38 -14.18 -7.06 4.26
CA GLU A 38 -15.35 -6.75 5.09
C GLU A 38 -14.99 -6.13 6.44
N ARG A 39 -13.86 -6.56 7.04
CA ARG A 39 -13.37 -6.01 8.31
C ARG A 39 -13.01 -4.52 8.23
N PHE A 40 -12.76 -4.00 7.03
CA PHE A 40 -12.50 -2.59 6.76
C PHE A 40 -13.77 -1.80 6.45
N GLY A 41 -14.91 -2.46 6.40
CA GLY A 41 -16.21 -1.80 6.26
C GLY A 41 -16.52 -0.95 7.48
N VAL A 42 -16.79 0.34 7.25
CA VAL A 42 -17.31 1.24 8.27
C VAL A 42 -18.83 1.18 8.19
N GLY A 43 -19.47 0.31 8.97
CA GLY A 43 -20.93 0.17 9.00
C GLY A 43 -21.67 1.49 9.29
N ASP A 44 -22.60 1.52 10.22
CA ASP A 44 -23.28 2.76 10.62
C ASP A 44 -22.27 3.76 11.19
N ARG A 45 -22.08 4.86 10.46
CA ARG A 45 -21.12 5.91 10.83
C ARG A 45 -21.63 6.70 12.04
N SER A 46 -20.81 6.76 13.09
CA SER A 46 -21.05 7.61 14.24
C SER A 46 -19.99 8.70 14.30
N PHE A 47 -20.42 9.95 14.29
CA PHE A 47 -19.54 11.14 14.40
C PHE A 47 -19.35 11.62 15.85
N ASN A 48 -19.95 10.93 16.82
CA ASN A 48 -19.87 11.28 18.25
C ASN A 48 -18.74 10.54 18.99
N ARG A 49 -17.93 9.75 18.30
CA ARG A 49 -16.88 8.93 18.88
C ARG A 49 -15.58 9.71 18.96
N GLN A 50 -14.83 9.47 20.03
CA GLN A 50 -13.49 10.04 20.24
C GLN A 50 -12.41 9.04 19.87
N TYR A 51 -11.26 9.54 19.45
CA TYR A 51 -10.12 8.71 19.05
C TYR A 51 -9.43 7.98 20.20
N ALA A 52 -9.61 8.39 21.45
CA ALA A 52 -9.07 7.68 22.60
C ALA A 52 -9.44 6.19 22.67
N HIS A 53 -10.61 5.82 22.13
CA HIS A 53 -11.06 4.44 22.14
C HIS A 53 -10.26 3.50 21.24
N ILE A 54 -9.74 4.00 20.10
CA ILE A 54 -8.96 3.13 19.19
C ILE A 54 -7.64 2.70 19.84
N TYR A 55 -6.99 3.59 20.62
CA TYR A 55 -5.78 3.24 21.36
C TYR A 55 -6.03 2.18 22.43
N ALA A 56 -7.14 2.33 23.17
CA ALA A 56 -7.53 1.34 24.16
C ALA A 56 -7.83 -0.03 23.50
N ALA A 57 -8.60 -0.04 22.40
CA ALA A 57 -8.91 -1.24 21.65
C ALA A 57 -7.65 -1.91 21.10
N ARG A 58 -6.73 -1.13 20.53
CA ARG A 58 -5.44 -1.58 20.01
C ARG A 58 -4.61 -2.23 21.10
N LEU A 59 -4.40 -1.53 22.22
CA LEU A 59 -3.60 -2.03 23.33
C LEU A 59 -4.21 -3.30 23.93
N MET A 60 -5.53 -3.36 24.10
CA MET A 60 -6.23 -4.55 24.60
C MET A 60 -6.04 -5.77 23.69
N GLN A 61 -6.07 -5.59 22.37
CA GLN A 61 -5.87 -6.67 21.41
C GLN A 61 -4.40 -7.12 21.32
N MET A 62 -3.46 -6.18 21.40
CA MET A 62 -2.03 -6.46 21.22
C MET A 62 -1.35 -6.98 22.49
N ARG A 63 -1.79 -6.55 23.69
CA ARG A 63 -1.14 -6.92 24.96
C ARG A 63 -1.01 -8.43 25.17
N PRO A 64 -2.03 -9.27 24.96
CA PRO A 64 -1.88 -10.72 25.14
C PRO A 64 -0.81 -11.31 24.24
N LEU A 65 -0.76 -10.89 22.96
CA LEU A 65 0.20 -11.35 21.97
C LEU A 65 1.63 -10.98 22.35
N LEU A 66 1.83 -9.74 22.80
CA LEU A 66 3.13 -9.24 23.23
C LEU A 66 3.58 -9.87 24.56
N THR A 67 2.65 -10.14 25.47
CA THR A 67 2.97 -10.86 26.73
C THR A 67 3.45 -12.26 26.43
N GLU A 68 2.78 -12.98 25.53
CA GLU A 68 3.21 -14.32 25.10
C GLU A 68 4.59 -14.27 24.42
N LYS A 69 4.81 -13.32 23.49
CA LYS A 69 6.13 -13.14 22.84
C LYS A 69 7.23 -12.76 23.81
N ALA A 70 6.93 -11.92 24.79
CA ALA A 70 7.86 -11.55 25.85
C ALA A 70 8.29 -12.77 26.70
N GLN A 71 7.33 -13.62 27.08
CA GLN A 71 7.59 -14.86 27.82
C GLN A 71 8.38 -15.87 26.98
N GLN A 72 8.12 -15.96 25.68
CA GLN A 72 8.92 -16.79 24.77
C GLN A 72 10.36 -16.29 24.64
N LYS A 73 10.57 -14.98 24.63
CA LYS A 73 11.90 -14.36 24.43
C LYS A 73 12.74 -14.32 25.72
N TRP A 74 12.14 -13.93 26.84
CA TRP A 74 12.87 -13.66 28.10
C TRP A 74 12.59 -14.67 29.21
N GLY A 75 11.80 -15.70 28.93
CA GLY A 75 11.46 -16.79 29.85
C GLY A 75 10.06 -16.67 30.43
N SER A 76 9.46 -17.82 30.74
CA SER A 76 8.10 -17.92 31.28
C SER A 76 7.90 -17.20 32.61
N ASP A 77 8.98 -17.03 33.37
CA ASP A 77 8.97 -16.46 34.72
C ASP A 77 9.23 -14.95 34.73
N VAL A 78 9.40 -14.34 33.56
CA VAL A 78 9.60 -12.89 33.45
C VAL A 78 8.40 -12.12 33.99
N LEU A 79 8.68 -11.13 34.84
CA LEU A 79 7.67 -10.29 35.46
C LEU A 79 7.10 -9.31 34.40
N VAL A 80 5.81 -9.44 34.06
CA VAL A 80 5.10 -8.48 33.26
C VAL A 80 4.33 -7.53 34.16
N ARG A 81 4.68 -6.24 34.14
CA ARG A 81 4.10 -5.19 34.99
C ARG A 81 3.26 -4.20 34.18
N LYS A 82 2.28 -3.59 34.85
CA LYS A 82 1.66 -2.35 34.37
C LYS A 82 2.52 -1.16 34.84
N LEU A 83 2.38 -0.02 34.16
CA LEU A 83 3.17 1.19 34.54
C LEU A 83 2.89 1.66 35.97
N CYS A 84 1.67 1.47 36.49
CA CYS A 84 1.31 1.80 37.85
C CYS A 84 1.92 0.88 38.92
N ASP A 85 2.42 -0.30 38.54
CA ASP A 85 2.94 -1.33 39.45
C ASP A 85 4.47 -1.45 39.33
N LEU A 86 5.14 -0.46 38.76
CA LEU A 86 6.59 -0.44 38.62
C LEU A 86 7.27 -0.20 39.98
N HIS A 87 8.39 -0.86 40.19
CA HIS A 87 9.27 -0.65 41.33
C HIS A 87 10.67 -0.31 40.81
N THR A 88 11.21 0.78 41.32
CA THR A 88 12.54 1.27 40.94
C THR A 88 13.62 0.21 41.11
N GLY A 89 14.37 -0.05 40.03
CA GLY A 89 15.46 -1.04 40.01
C GLY A 89 15.01 -2.50 39.82
N GLU A 90 13.70 -2.79 39.77
CA GLU A 90 13.18 -4.13 39.44
C GLU A 90 13.20 -4.35 37.93
N GLN A 91 13.86 -5.43 37.50
CA GLN A 91 13.78 -5.82 36.07
C GLN A 91 12.42 -6.43 35.74
N CYS A 92 11.75 -5.88 34.75
CA CYS A 92 10.44 -6.33 34.33
C CYS A 92 10.17 -6.04 32.85
N VAL A 93 9.10 -6.61 32.35
CA VAL A 93 8.53 -6.31 31.03
C VAL A 93 7.34 -5.38 31.21
N ILE A 94 7.29 -4.34 30.43
CA ILE A 94 6.12 -3.48 30.28
C ILE A 94 5.61 -3.51 28.83
N VAL A 95 4.28 -3.52 28.65
CA VAL A 95 3.62 -3.51 27.33
C VAL A 95 2.79 -2.24 27.22
N GLY A 96 3.05 -1.47 26.17
CA GLY A 96 2.33 -0.22 25.97
C GLY A 96 2.37 0.26 24.52
N THR A 97 1.66 1.35 24.28
CA THR A 97 1.65 2.05 23.01
C THR A 97 2.77 3.08 23.00
N MET A 98 3.57 3.06 21.94
CA MET A 98 4.64 4.02 21.73
C MET A 98 4.07 5.38 21.35
N PHE A 99 4.50 6.43 22.02
CA PHE A 99 4.30 7.81 21.63
C PHE A 99 5.67 8.49 21.44
N LYS A 100 5.92 8.96 20.23
CA LYS A 100 7.13 9.70 19.89
C LYS A 100 6.83 11.19 19.91
N ARG A 101 7.40 11.90 20.89
CA ARG A 101 7.30 13.36 20.94
C ARG A 101 8.30 13.95 19.96
N MET A 102 7.80 14.69 18.99
CA MET A 102 8.57 15.22 17.86
C MET A 102 8.42 16.73 17.78
N ASP A 103 9.54 17.47 17.88
CA ASP A 103 9.53 18.94 17.83
C ASP A 103 9.17 19.47 16.44
N LEU A 104 9.49 18.70 15.38
CA LEU A 104 9.28 19.09 13.99
C LEU A 104 7.93 18.63 13.43
N GLN A 105 7.14 17.89 14.22
CA GLN A 105 5.81 17.44 13.78
C GLN A 105 4.93 18.64 13.41
N PRO A 106 4.25 18.63 12.25
CA PRO A 106 3.32 19.66 11.84
C PRO A 106 2.22 19.87 12.90
N SER A 107 1.92 21.11 13.18
CA SER A 107 0.84 21.48 14.12
C SER A 107 0.06 22.65 13.53
N ILE A 108 -1.25 22.51 13.48
CA ILE A 108 -2.17 23.56 13.00
C ILE A 108 -1.90 24.90 13.68
N LEU A 109 -1.57 24.88 14.98
CA LEU A 109 -1.24 26.09 15.72
C LEU A 109 0.08 26.72 15.26
N LYS A 110 1.09 25.91 14.89
CA LYS A 110 2.34 26.40 14.32
C LYS A 110 2.12 26.94 12.92
N GLU A 111 1.35 26.25 12.08
CA GLU A 111 1.01 26.69 10.72
C GLU A 111 0.27 28.04 10.73
N ILE A 112 -0.76 28.21 11.57
CA ILE A 112 -1.47 29.49 11.73
C ILE A 112 -0.52 30.59 12.25
N SER A 113 0.43 30.26 13.13
CA SER A 113 1.42 31.21 13.63
C SER A 113 2.45 31.60 12.56
N GLU A 114 2.81 30.67 11.70
CA GLU A 114 3.76 30.88 10.59
C GLU A 114 3.13 31.62 9.41
N GLU A 115 1.84 31.45 9.12
CA GLU A 115 1.10 32.26 8.15
C GLU A 115 1.12 33.76 8.49
N HIS A 116 1.24 34.11 9.77
CA HIS A 116 1.43 35.49 10.21
C HIS A 116 2.88 35.97 10.22
N ASN A 117 3.85 35.06 10.12
CA ASN A 117 5.28 35.34 10.05
C ASN A 117 5.81 35.08 8.63
N LEU A 118 5.62 35.94 7.75
CA LEU A 118 6.08 36.32 6.40
C LEU A 118 7.19 35.52 5.68
N LEU A 119 7.69 34.40 6.16
CA LEU A 119 8.66 33.56 5.46
C LEU A 119 8.16 32.11 5.41
N PRO A 120 7.68 31.65 4.23
CA PRO A 120 7.34 30.24 4.07
C PRO A 120 8.57 29.37 4.30
N GLN A 121 8.49 28.46 5.26
CA GLN A 121 9.55 27.48 5.47
C GLN A 121 9.56 26.49 4.29
N PRO A 122 10.74 26.01 3.84
CA PRO A 122 10.80 25.01 2.79
C PRO A 122 10.06 23.73 3.27
N PRO A 123 9.27 23.08 2.39
CA PRO A 123 8.57 21.85 2.74
C PRO A 123 9.58 20.79 3.19
N ARG A 124 9.37 20.23 4.38
CA ARG A 124 10.21 19.16 4.92
C ARG A 124 9.70 17.81 4.43
N THR A 125 10.62 16.96 4.04
CA THR A 125 10.31 15.58 3.66
C THR A 125 10.27 14.64 4.86
N LYS A 126 10.99 14.99 5.95
CA LYS A 126 11.02 14.24 7.21
C LYS A 126 10.88 15.16 8.43
N PHE A 127 10.23 14.63 9.45
CA PHE A 127 9.93 15.36 10.68
C PHE A 127 10.73 14.86 11.90
N ILE A 128 11.69 13.95 11.71
CA ILE A 128 12.57 13.45 12.77
C ILE A 128 13.60 14.48 13.22
N SER A 129 13.97 14.46 14.49
CA SER A 129 14.94 15.34 15.12
C SER A 129 15.74 14.60 16.20
N ASP A 130 17.00 15.06 16.43
CA ASP A 130 17.82 14.53 17.53
C ASP A 130 17.20 14.74 18.92
N ASN A 131 16.25 15.67 19.04
CA ASN A 131 15.55 15.98 20.28
C ASN A 131 14.30 15.12 20.51
N ASP A 132 13.95 14.24 19.57
CA ASP A 132 12.76 13.41 19.70
C ASP A 132 12.85 12.52 20.96
N GLU A 133 11.72 12.33 21.63
CA GLU A 133 11.64 11.53 22.84
C GLU A 133 10.65 10.36 22.65
N LEU A 134 11.03 9.19 23.15
CA LEU A 134 10.14 8.03 23.20
C LEU A 134 9.43 7.95 24.55
N ILE A 135 8.13 7.76 24.51
CA ILE A 135 7.26 7.61 25.67
C ILE A 135 6.42 6.36 25.45
N LEU A 136 6.37 5.48 26.42
CA LEU A 136 5.45 4.32 26.40
C LEU A 136 4.23 4.67 27.27
N GLU A 137 3.06 4.40 26.73
CA GLU A 137 1.78 4.69 27.37
C GLU A 137 0.97 3.41 27.59
N ASP A 138 0.42 3.23 28.78
CA ASP A 138 -0.63 2.25 29.02
C ASP A 138 -2.00 2.95 29.24
N GLU A 139 -2.97 2.26 29.81
CA GLU A 139 -4.31 2.82 30.05
C GLU A 139 -4.34 3.96 31.08
N LEU A 140 -3.34 4.03 31.95
CA LEU A 140 -3.35 4.91 33.12
C LEU A 140 -2.19 5.90 33.16
N GLN A 141 -1.03 5.49 32.69
CA GLN A 141 0.22 6.21 32.87
C GLN A 141 1.07 6.22 31.60
N ARG A 142 2.10 7.04 31.63
CA ARG A 142 3.13 7.14 30.61
C ARG A 142 4.51 7.21 31.25
N ILE A 143 5.51 6.60 30.61
CA ILE A 143 6.89 6.60 31.07
C ILE A 143 7.83 6.89 29.89
N LYS A 144 8.87 7.70 30.14
CA LYS A 144 9.89 7.99 29.14
C LYS A 144 10.84 6.80 29.01
N LEU A 145 11.12 6.38 27.76
CA LEU A 145 12.06 5.32 27.45
C LEU A 145 13.43 5.89 27.11
N GLU A 146 14.49 5.27 27.66
CA GLU A 146 15.88 5.52 27.28
C GLU A 146 16.62 4.16 27.20
N GLY A 147 17.76 4.10 26.52
CA GLY A 147 18.57 2.88 26.45
C GLY A 147 18.61 2.24 25.06
N ASN A 148 18.55 0.92 24.99
CA ASN A 148 18.75 0.16 23.75
C ASN A 148 17.48 0.05 22.91
N ILE A 149 17.04 1.20 22.40
CA ILE A 149 15.91 1.29 21.47
C ILE A 149 16.20 2.36 20.40
N ASP A 150 16.01 2.01 19.13
CA ASP A 150 16.24 2.93 18.02
C ASP A 150 15.09 3.94 17.95
N ARG A 151 15.30 5.12 18.52
CA ARG A 151 14.33 6.21 18.58
C ARG A 151 13.87 6.63 17.20
N ASP A 152 14.76 6.67 16.21
CA ASP A 152 14.49 7.25 14.92
C ASP A 152 13.65 6.30 14.05
N LYS A 153 13.77 4.98 14.25
CA LYS A 153 12.92 3.97 13.62
C LYS A 153 11.54 3.84 14.23
N CYS A 154 11.41 4.10 15.53
CA CYS A 154 10.12 3.99 16.21
C CYS A 154 9.11 5.01 15.69
N VAL A 155 7.85 4.59 15.59
CA VAL A 155 6.73 5.44 15.20
C VAL A 155 5.62 5.43 16.24
N THR A 156 4.94 6.56 16.39
CA THR A 156 3.78 6.70 17.31
C THR A 156 2.70 5.69 16.97
N GLY A 157 2.04 5.14 17.99
CA GLY A 157 0.91 4.22 17.86
C GLY A 157 1.30 2.75 17.72
N SER A 158 2.58 2.40 17.54
CA SER A 158 3.03 1.02 17.60
C SER A 158 2.93 0.48 19.05
N VAL A 159 2.48 -0.76 19.20
CA VAL A 159 2.42 -1.43 20.51
C VAL A 159 3.57 -2.41 20.61
N ILE A 160 4.39 -2.26 21.65
CA ILE A 160 5.60 -3.08 21.86
C ILE A 160 5.70 -3.55 23.31
N ALA A 161 6.50 -4.58 23.53
CA ALA A 161 6.94 -4.97 24.85
C ALA A 161 8.42 -4.60 25.04
N VAL A 162 8.72 -3.95 26.13
CA VAL A 162 10.10 -3.56 26.47
C VAL A 162 10.52 -4.21 27.80
N PHE A 163 11.74 -4.74 27.82
CA PHE A 163 12.38 -5.34 29.01
C PHE A 163 13.44 -4.39 29.54
N GLY A 164 13.46 -4.19 30.85
CA GLY A 164 14.40 -3.30 31.51
C GLY A 164 13.96 -2.97 32.92
N ALA A 165 14.36 -1.79 33.41
CA ALA A 165 14.06 -1.35 34.79
C ALA A 165 13.75 0.15 34.86
N GLU A 166 12.86 0.51 35.80
CA GLU A 166 12.62 1.91 36.14
C GLU A 166 13.80 2.46 36.93
N ARG A 167 14.22 3.68 36.62
CA ARG A 167 15.27 4.43 37.32
C ARG A 167 14.68 5.36 38.38
N ASN A 168 15.54 5.82 39.29
CA ASN A 168 15.18 6.79 40.33
C ASN A 168 14.66 8.15 39.77
N ASP A 169 14.96 8.47 38.51
CA ASP A 169 14.52 9.68 37.82
C ASP A 169 13.14 9.54 37.14
N GLY A 170 12.45 8.41 37.33
CA GLY A 170 11.14 8.16 36.74
C GLY A 170 11.17 7.82 35.24
N LYS A 171 12.32 7.39 34.71
CA LYS A 171 12.49 6.93 33.35
C LYS A 171 12.70 5.42 33.35
N PHE A 172 12.35 4.77 32.24
CA PHE A 172 12.57 3.35 32.05
C PHE A 172 13.77 3.12 31.14
N THR A 173 14.75 2.39 31.65
CA THR A 173 15.93 2.00 30.85
C THR A 173 15.61 0.71 30.12
N VAL A 174 15.54 0.78 28.82
CA VAL A 174 15.29 -0.37 27.93
C VAL A 174 16.60 -1.12 27.71
N GLU A 175 16.62 -2.40 28.05
CA GLU A 175 17.71 -3.33 27.72
C GLU A 175 17.43 -4.03 26.39
N GLU A 176 16.20 -4.51 26.23
CA GLU A 176 15.70 -5.13 25.01
C GLU A 176 14.22 -4.80 24.78
N PHE A 177 13.76 -5.01 23.57
CA PHE A 177 12.33 -4.92 23.23
C PHE A 177 11.92 -6.05 22.27
N CYS A 178 10.62 -6.30 22.15
CA CYS A 178 10.05 -7.16 21.13
C CYS A 178 8.75 -6.60 20.58
N THR A 179 8.48 -6.97 19.34
CA THR A 179 7.23 -6.73 18.64
C THR A 179 6.35 -7.98 18.67
N ALA A 180 5.10 -7.89 18.25
CA ALA A 180 4.19 -9.04 18.20
C ALA A 180 4.59 -10.07 17.12
N ASP A 181 5.46 -9.67 16.18
CA ASP A 181 5.95 -10.47 15.08
C ASP A 181 4.82 -11.01 14.15
N LEU A 182 5.16 -11.82 13.17
CA LEU A 182 4.22 -12.29 12.17
C LEU A 182 3.14 -13.19 12.80
N PRO A 183 1.86 -13.01 12.40
CA PRO A 183 0.81 -13.94 12.81
C PRO A 183 0.96 -15.30 12.13
N LEU A 184 0.16 -16.28 12.58
CA LEU A 184 0.08 -17.58 11.94
C LEU A 184 -0.33 -17.44 10.47
N GLN A 185 0.27 -18.27 9.61
CA GLN A 185 -0.03 -18.31 8.19
C GLN A 185 -0.77 -19.57 7.81
N THR A 186 -1.84 -19.44 7.04
CA THR A 186 -2.52 -20.58 6.41
C THR A 186 -1.60 -21.15 5.34
N LEU A 187 -1.55 -22.50 5.23
CA LEU A 187 -0.75 -23.16 4.21
C LEU A 187 -1.23 -22.78 2.81
N ARG A 188 -0.28 -22.38 1.97
CA ARG A 188 -0.52 -22.10 0.56
C ARG A 188 -0.69 -23.40 -0.22
N PRO A 189 -1.74 -23.55 -1.05
CA PRO A 189 -1.86 -24.72 -1.90
C PRO A 189 -0.75 -24.78 -2.95
N ALA A 190 -0.32 -25.99 -3.30
CA ALA A 190 0.59 -26.21 -4.41
C ALA A 190 -0.19 -26.13 -5.74
N LEU A 191 0.04 -25.05 -6.50
CA LEU A 191 -0.56 -24.86 -7.82
C LEU A 191 0.19 -25.63 -8.88
N SER A 192 -0.54 -26.27 -9.79
CA SER A 192 0.03 -27.12 -10.86
C SER A 192 0.54 -26.31 -12.07
N ALA A 193 -0.02 -25.12 -12.30
CA ALA A 193 0.32 -24.24 -13.41
C ALA A 193 0.58 -22.82 -12.91
N ASP A 194 1.29 -22.04 -13.73
CA ASP A 194 1.48 -20.61 -13.47
C ASP A 194 0.17 -19.87 -13.65
N SER A 195 -0.14 -19.04 -12.68
CA SER A 195 -1.25 -18.09 -12.68
C SER A 195 -0.75 -16.79 -12.09
N PHE A 196 -1.10 -15.68 -12.71
CA PHE A 196 -0.56 -14.38 -12.34
C PHE A 196 -1.67 -13.41 -11.90
N VAL A 197 -1.31 -12.56 -10.92
CA VAL A 197 -2.08 -11.37 -10.57
C VAL A 197 -1.26 -10.15 -10.96
N LEU A 198 -1.84 -9.27 -11.77
CA LEU A 198 -1.22 -8.00 -12.14
C LEU A 198 -1.59 -6.93 -11.13
N LEU A 199 -0.58 -6.31 -10.51
CA LEU A 199 -0.73 -5.18 -9.61
C LEU A 199 -0.33 -3.90 -10.33
N VAL A 200 -1.18 -2.88 -10.28
CA VAL A 200 -0.89 -1.55 -10.82
C VAL A 200 -1.43 -0.48 -9.88
N SER A 201 -0.72 0.63 -9.71
CA SER A 201 -1.14 1.74 -8.86
C SER A 201 -0.79 3.09 -9.47
N GLY A 202 -1.46 4.15 -9.03
CA GLY A 202 -1.11 5.50 -9.43
C GLY A 202 -1.25 5.77 -10.91
N LEU A 203 -2.39 5.42 -11.52
CA LEU A 203 -2.66 5.69 -12.94
C LEU A 203 -2.63 7.20 -13.25
N GLY A 204 -3.03 8.05 -12.28
CA GLY A 204 -2.93 9.49 -12.40
C GLY A 204 -3.80 10.10 -13.49
N LEU A 205 -4.99 9.51 -13.75
CA LEU A 205 -5.91 10.00 -14.78
C LEU A 205 -6.36 11.44 -14.51
N GLY A 206 -6.49 12.22 -15.58
CA GLY A 206 -6.82 13.65 -15.49
C GLY A 206 -5.61 14.56 -15.35
N SER A 207 -4.38 14.02 -15.31
CA SER A 207 -3.15 14.79 -15.49
C SER A 207 -2.99 15.25 -16.95
N SER A 208 -2.09 16.20 -17.19
CA SER A 208 -1.82 16.72 -18.54
C SER A 208 -0.78 15.90 -19.34
N HIS A 209 -0.32 14.76 -18.79
CA HIS A 209 0.73 13.96 -19.42
C HIS A 209 0.16 12.97 -20.45
N ALA A 210 0.39 13.23 -21.72
CA ALA A 210 -0.06 12.39 -22.83
C ALA A 210 0.62 11.01 -22.87
N ASP A 211 1.89 10.92 -22.46
CA ASP A 211 2.70 9.68 -22.49
C ASP A 211 2.14 8.59 -21.56
N SER A 212 1.51 9.00 -20.47
CA SER A 212 0.86 8.08 -19.53
C SER A 212 -0.32 7.31 -20.18
N MET A 213 -1.04 7.91 -21.11
CA MET A 213 -2.18 7.28 -21.77
C MET A 213 -1.77 6.17 -22.75
N LEU A 214 -0.65 6.33 -23.45
CA LEU A 214 -0.13 5.28 -24.33
C LEU A 214 0.28 4.04 -23.53
N GLY A 215 1.02 4.23 -22.43
CA GLY A 215 1.43 3.14 -21.54
C GLY A 215 0.22 2.40 -20.95
N LEU A 216 -0.83 3.14 -20.55
CA LEU A 216 -2.09 2.54 -20.07
C LEU A 216 -2.79 1.71 -21.15
N GLN A 217 -2.83 2.18 -22.40
CA GLN A 217 -3.43 1.41 -23.49
C GLN A 217 -2.60 0.15 -23.79
N LEU A 218 -1.25 0.25 -23.78
CA LEU A 218 -0.40 -0.92 -23.95
C LEU A 218 -0.59 -1.95 -22.83
N LEU A 219 -0.78 -1.51 -21.58
CA LEU A 219 -1.12 -2.39 -20.46
C LEU A 219 -2.46 -3.09 -20.71
N VAL A 220 -3.48 -2.37 -21.15
CA VAL A 220 -4.79 -2.94 -21.49
C VAL A 220 -4.66 -3.96 -22.63
N ASP A 221 -3.94 -3.62 -23.69
CA ASP A 221 -3.74 -4.49 -24.86
C ASP A 221 -2.96 -5.75 -24.50
N MET A 222 -1.94 -5.64 -23.64
CA MET A 222 -1.23 -6.80 -23.10
C MET A 222 -2.16 -7.72 -22.31
N VAL A 223 -2.89 -7.17 -21.34
CA VAL A 223 -3.77 -7.96 -20.46
C VAL A 223 -4.90 -8.63 -21.24
N THR A 224 -5.44 -7.94 -22.26
CA THR A 224 -6.52 -8.48 -23.12
C THR A 224 -6.02 -9.44 -24.19
N GLY A 225 -4.69 -9.61 -24.34
CA GLY A 225 -4.08 -10.49 -25.34
C GLY A 225 -4.10 -9.93 -26.75
N GLN A 226 -4.15 -8.61 -26.89
CA GLN A 226 -4.11 -7.92 -28.20
C GLN A 226 -2.70 -7.49 -28.60
N LEU A 227 -1.72 -7.66 -27.70
CA LEU A 227 -0.33 -7.29 -27.93
C LEU A 227 0.53 -8.54 -28.12
N GLY A 228 1.49 -8.43 -29.04
CA GLY A 228 2.54 -9.43 -29.24
C GLY A 228 2.17 -10.64 -30.10
N ASP A 229 3.04 -11.64 -30.07
CA ASP A 229 2.87 -12.89 -30.81
C ASP A 229 1.97 -13.90 -30.07
N GLN A 230 1.77 -15.10 -30.63
CA GLN A 230 0.95 -16.15 -30.01
C GLN A 230 1.47 -16.59 -28.65
N GLY A 231 2.79 -16.55 -28.40
CA GLY A 231 3.39 -16.90 -27.13
C GLY A 231 3.06 -15.86 -26.06
N GLU A 232 3.15 -14.58 -26.39
CA GLU A 232 2.80 -13.47 -25.52
C GLU A 232 1.29 -13.43 -25.22
N GLN A 233 0.45 -13.70 -26.22
CA GLN A 233 -1.00 -13.83 -26.06
C GLN A 233 -1.39 -14.99 -25.16
N SER A 234 -0.72 -16.13 -25.30
CA SER A 234 -0.86 -17.28 -24.39
C SER A 234 -0.44 -16.93 -22.97
N GLY A 235 0.67 -16.16 -22.82
CA GLY A 235 1.12 -15.61 -21.54
C GLY A 235 0.08 -14.69 -20.93
N ALA A 236 -0.52 -13.80 -21.71
CA ALA A 236 -1.59 -12.90 -21.24
C ALA A 236 -2.82 -13.67 -20.71
N ALA A 237 -3.13 -14.84 -21.25
CA ALA A 237 -4.22 -15.68 -20.76
C ALA A 237 -3.96 -16.27 -19.37
N THR A 238 -2.71 -16.31 -18.90
CA THR A 238 -2.36 -16.73 -17.53
C THR A 238 -2.56 -15.64 -16.49
N ILE A 239 -2.78 -14.37 -16.91
CA ILE A 239 -3.15 -13.29 -15.99
C ILE A 239 -4.60 -13.51 -15.57
N SER A 240 -4.79 -14.00 -14.36
CA SER A 240 -6.08 -14.40 -13.83
C SER A 240 -6.88 -13.25 -13.21
N ARG A 241 -6.20 -12.18 -12.80
CA ARG A 241 -6.80 -11.00 -12.15
C ARG A 241 -5.91 -9.76 -12.27
N VAL A 242 -6.54 -8.60 -12.36
CA VAL A 242 -5.87 -7.29 -12.25
C VAL A 242 -6.31 -6.61 -10.95
N LEU A 243 -5.37 -6.06 -10.19
CA LEU A 243 -5.62 -5.31 -8.98
C LEU A 243 -5.09 -3.89 -9.14
N MET A 244 -5.98 -2.91 -9.07
CA MET A 244 -5.66 -1.49 -9.13
C MET A 244 -5.54 -0.93 -7.71
N ALA A 245 -4.32 -0.58 -7.30
CA ALA A 245 -3.97 -0.27 -5.92
C ALA A 245 -3.98 1.24 -5.61
N GLY A 246 -5.05 1.93 -6.00
CA GLY A 246 -5.32 3.32 -5.63
C GLY A 246 -4.58 4.39 -6.43
N ASN A 247 -4.96 5.66 -6.18
CA ASN A 247 -4.54 6.85 -6.92
C ASN A 247 -4.77 6.69 -8.44
N LEU A 248 -6.00 6.26 -8.77
CA LEU A 248 -6.44 6.10 -10.16
C LEU A 248 -6.56 7.47 -10.82
N LEU A 249 -6.98 8.48 -10.05
CA LEU A 249 -7.04 9.87 -10.45
C LEU A 249 -5.76 10.61 -10.03
N SER A 250 -5.44 11.67 -10.78
CA SER A 250 -4.35 12.58 -10.46
C SER A 250 -4.73 13.57 -9.36
N GLU A 251 -3.77 13.95 -8.53
CA GLU A 251 -3.88 15.04 -7.55
C GLU A 251 -4.41 16.33 -8.19
N SER A 252 -3.96 16.65 -9.41
CA SER A 252 -4.39 17.84 -10.15
C SER A 252 -5.90 17.92 -10.42
N THR A 253 -6.64 16.81 -10.32
CA THR A 253 -8.12 16.83 -10.45
C THR A 253 -8.77 17.47 -9.24
N GLN A 254 -8.22 17.30 -8.03
CA GLN A 254 -8.73 17.93 -6.81
C GLN A 254 -8.51 19.44 -6.81
N ASP A 255 -7.36 19.92 -7.28
CA ASP A 255 -7.05 21.35 -7.40
C ASP A 255 -7.95 22.04 -8.42
N LYS A 256 -8.19 21.40 -9.57
CA LYS A 256 -9.12 21.89 -10.58
C LYS A 256 -10.54 21.99 -10.02
N ASP A 257 -11.00 21.02 -9.26
CA ASP A 257 -12.32 21.03 -8.64
C ASP A 257 -12.43 22.09 -7.54
N ALA A 258 -11.39 22.31 -6.74
CA ALA A 258 -11.33 23.39 -5.74
C ALA A 258 -11.40 24.78 -6.38
N SER A 259 -10.72 24.99 -7.51
CA SER A 259 -10.75 26.25 -8.27
C SER A 259 -12.12 26.52 -8.92
N VAL A 260 -12.86 25.47 -9.27
CA VAL A 260 -14.21 25.57 -9.85
C VAL A 260 -15.24 25.94 -8.77
N LYS A 261 -15.08 25.50 -7.51
CA LYS A 261 -15.97 25.87 -6.39
C LYS A 261 -16.09 27.37 -6.21
N ALA A 262 -15.04 28.15 -6.52
CA ALA A 262 -15.08 29.61 -6.43
C ALA A 262 -15.82 30.28 -7.60
N LYS A 263 -16.12 29.57 -8.72
CA LYS A 263 -16.72 30.08 -9.95
C LYS A 263 -18.14 29.61 -10.22
N TYR A 264 -18.81 28.99 -9.28
CA TYR A 264 -20.15 28.39 -9.44
C TYR A 264 -21.27 29.36 -9.90
N LEU A 265 -20.99 30.62 -9.95
CA LEU A 265 -22.03 31.63 -10.30
C LEU A 265 -22.20 31.90 -11.80
N THR A 266 -21.35 31.39 -12.69
CA THR A 266 -21.39 31.87 -14.09
C THR A 266 -21.16 30.87 -15.23
N LYS A 267 -20.75 29.62 -15.03
CA LYS A 267 -20.63 28.62 -16.13
C LYS A 267 -20.78 27.18 -15.63
N LYS A 268 -21.50 26.33 -16.40
CA LYS A 268 -21.50 24.87 -16.32
C LYS A 268 -20.11 24.36 -16.76
N THR A 269 -19.11 24.44 -15.89
CA THR A 269 -17.82 23.79 -16.09
C THR A 269 -17.89 22.42 -15.45
N GLN A 270 -17.60 21.37 -16.21
CA GLN A 270 -17.53 20.01 -15.72
C GLN A 270 -16.30 19.89 -14.81
N ALA A 271 -16.44 19.24 -13.65
CA ALA A 271 -15.35 19.02 -12.74
C ALA A 271 -14.28 18.09 -13.38
N GLY A 272 -13.01 18.38 -13.17
CA GLY A 272 -11.91 17.59 -13.74
C GLY A 272 -11.93 16.13 -13.31
N SER A 273 -12.39 15.85 -12.09
CA SER A 273 -12.59 14.49 -11.58
C SER A 273 -13.65 13.69 -12.36
N VAL A 274 -14.70 14.35 -12.89
CA VAL A 274 -15.74 13.67 -13.68
C VAL A 274 -15.20 13.16 -15.00
N GLU A 275 -14.36 13.94 -15.68
CA GLU A 275 -13.72 13.51 -16.92
C GLU A 275 -12.73 12.37 -16.68
N ALA A 276 -11.94 12.46 -15.61
CA ALA A 276 -11.02 11.41 -15.21
C ALA A 276 -11.73 10.09 -14.86
N ILE A 277 -12.87 10.16 -14.16
CA ILE A 277 -13.70 8.97 -13.87
C ILE A 277 -14.29 8.36 -15.14
N ARG A 278 -14.69 9.16 -16.12
CA ARG A 278 -15.16 8.62 -17.42
C ARG A 278 -14.06 7.87 -18.13
N LEU A 279 -12.86 8.44 -18.20
CA LEU A 279 -11.70 7.76 -18.78
C LEU A 279 -11.39 6.46 -18.05
N LEU A 280 -11.48 6.45 -16.71
CA LEU A 280 -11.30 5.25 -15.92
C LEU A 280 -12.36 4.20 -16.23
N ASP A 281 -13.64 4.57 -16.37
CA ASP A 281 -14.72 3.65 -16.69
C ASP A 281 -14.54 3.03 -18.10
N GLU A 282 -14.06 3.81 -19.07
CA GLU A 282 -13.72 3.34 -20.43
C GLU A 282 -12.53 2.36 -20.43
N LEU A 283 -11.50 2.60 -19.63
CA LEU A 283 -10.37 1.67 -19.44
C LEU A 283 -10.82 0.39 -18.74
N LEU A 284 -11.59 0.54 -17.67
CA LEU A 284 -12.13 -0.60 -16.92
C LEU A 284 -13.02 -1.47 -17.83
N LEU A 285 -13.85 -0.87 -18.67
CA LEU A 285 -14.71 -1.61 -19.59
C LEU A 285 -13.92 -2.57 -20.48
N GLN A 286 -12.78 -2.13 -21.02
CA GLN A 286 -11.91 -2.95 -21.85
C GLN A 286 -11.32 -4.14 -21.08
N LEU A 287 -10.92 -3.92 -19.82
CA LEU A 287 -10.33 -4.96 -18.98
C LEU A 287 -11.39 -5.95 -18.48
N VAL A 288 -12.51 -5.46 -17.89
CA VAL A 288 -13.49 -6.33 -17.23
C VAL A 288 -14.25 -7.23 -18.19
N ALA A 289 -14.25 -6.91 -19.47
CA ALA A 289 -14.78 -7.78 -20.53
C ALA A 289 -13.92 -9.06 -20.71
N SER A 290 -12.65 -9.03 -20.29
CA SER A 290 -11.67 -10.11 -20.53
C SER A 290 -11.13 -10.72 -19.26
N VAL A 291 -10.96 -9.95 -18.18
CA VAL A 291 -10.31 -10.37 -16.94
C VAL A 291 -11.02 -9.78 -15.71
N PRO A 292 -11.10 -10.50 -14.58
CA PRO A 292 -11.55 -9.92 -13.32
C PRO A 292 -10.64 -8.78 -12.86
N VAL A 293 -11.24 -7.65 -12.44
CA VAL A 293 -10.53 -6.46 -11.97
C VAL A 293 -11.02 -6.07 -10.59
N ASP A 294 -10.09 -5.92 -9.64
CA ASP A 294 -10.35 -5.34 -8.33
C ASP A 294 -9.86 -3.90 -8.31
N VAL A 295 -10.73 -2.99 -7.89
CA VAL A 295 -10.42 -1.56 -7.82
C VAL A 295 -10.44 -1.11 -6.37
N MET A 296 -9.31 -0.67 -5.88
CA MET A 296 -9.10 -0.12 -4.55
C MET A 296 -8.88 1.39 -4.65
N PRO A 297 -9.48 2.24 -3.81
CA PRO A 297 -9.24 3.67 -3.82
C PRO A 297 -7.89 4.05 -3.21
N GLY A 298 -7.41 5.24 -3.56
CA GLY A 298 -6.23 5.88 -2.98
C GLY A 298 -6.52 7.31 -2.51
N GLN A 299 -5.47 8.04 -2.18
CA GLN A 299 -5.55 9.37 -1.57
C GLN A 299 -6.32 10.39 -2.42
N TYR A 300 -6.16 10.32 -3.75
CA TYR A 300 -6.73 11.29 -4.69
C TYR A 300 -8.05 10.85 -5.33
N ASP A 301 -8.47 9.63 -5.02
CA ASP A 301 -9.70 9.07 -5.57
C ASP A 301 -10.95 9.59 -4.83
N PRO A 302 -12.12 9.69 -5.50
CA PRO A 302 -13.32 10.29 -4.92
C PRO A 302 -14.05 9.35 -3.94
N THR A 303 -13.45 9.16 -2.77
CA THR A 303 -13.99 8.42 -1.63
C THR A 303 -13.75 9.19 -0.33
N ASN A 304 -13.97 8.56 0.83
CA ASN A 304 -13.63 9.20 2.11
C ASN A 304 -12.11 9.30 2.28
N TYR A 305 -11.67 10.42 2.87
CA TYR A 305 -10.25 10.71 3.08
C TYR A 305 -9.59 9.80 4.12
N THR A 306 -10.29 9.53 5.23
CA THR A 306 -9.77 8.77 6.37
C THR A 306 -9.75 7.27 6.09
N LEU A 307 -8.72 6.56 6.61
CA LEU A 307 -8.67 5.10 6.55
C LEU A 307 -9.67 4.44 7.54
N PRO A 308 -10.23 3.29 7.20
CA PRO A 308 -10.20 2.64 5.90
C PRO A 308 -11.02 3.41 4.87
N GLN A 309 -10.47 3.58 3.66
CA GLN A 309 -11.24 4.14 2.57
C GLN A 309 -12.25 3.12 2.07
N GLN A 310 -13.48 3.58 1.87
CA GLN A 310 -14.57 2.73 1.39
C GLN A 310 -14.52 2.58 -0.12
N PRO A 311 -15.08 1.50 -0.66
CA PRO A 311 -15.12 1.26 -2.11
C PRO A 311 -15.66 2.47 -2.87
N LEU A 312 -15.14 2.72 -4.06
CA LEU A 312 -15.72 3.68 -5.00
C LEU A 312 -17.16 3.29 -5.33
N HIS A 313 -18.03 4.25 -5.48
CA HIS A 313 -19.45 3.97 -5.68
C HIS A 313 -19.74 3.52 -7.12
N ARG A 314 -20.53 2.47 -7.30
CA ARG A 314 -20.86 1.89 -8.63
C ARG A 314 -21.45 2.88 -9.63
N CYS A 315 -22.14 3.93 -9.17
CA CYS A 315 -22.69 4.96 -10.04
C CYS A 315 -21.63 5.76 -10.83
N MET A 316 -20.37 5.70 -10.38
CA MET A 316 -19.24 6.32 -11.08
C MET A 316 -18.81 5.53 -12.33
N PHE A 317 -19.23 4.27 -12.44
CA PHE A 317 -18.81 3.30 -13.46
C PHE A 317 -20.00 2.71 -14.23
N PRO A 318 -20.81 3.54 -14.94
CA PRO A 318 -22.01 3.06 -15.60
C PRO A 318 -21.73 2.03 -16.70
N LEU A 319 -20.56 2.04 -17.33
CA LEU A 319 -20.18 1.12 -18.39
C LEU A 319 -19.63 -0.20 -17.83
N SER A 320 -18.63 -0.13 -16.99
CA SER A 320 -17.90 -1.31 -16.47
C SER A 320 -18.65 -2.04 -15.36
N SER A 321 -19.48 -1.34 -14.56
CA SER A 321 -20.21 -1.95 -13.43
C SER A 321 -21.30 -2.96 -13.84
N VAL A 322 -21.62 -3.06 -15.13
CA VAL A 322 -22.51 -4.09 -15.68
C VAL A 322 -21.86 -5.48 -15.62
N TYR A 323 -20.53 -5.53 -15.65
CA TYR A 323 -19.77 -6.77 -15.63
C TYR A 323 -19.59 -7.29 -14.19
N PRO A 324 -19.85 -8.57 -13.92
CA PRO A 324 -19.64 -9.16 -12.60
C PRO A 324 -18.14 -9.34 -12.27
N THR A 325 -17.28 -9.21 -13.26
CA THR A 325 -15.81 -9.25 -13.15
C THR A 325 -15.23 -7.99 -12.50
N LEU A 326 -15.99 -6.89 -12.40
CA LEU A 326 -15.57 -5.70 -11.66
C LEU A 326 -15.90 -5.86 -10.17
N GLN A 327 -14.87 -5.77 -9.34
CA GLN A 327 -14.98 -5.72 -7.87
C GLN A 327 -14.45 -4.38 -7.38
N LEU A 328 -15.29 -3.64 -6.65
CA LEU A 328 -14.90 -2.40 -5.98
C LEU A 328 -14.61 -2.74 -4.52
N SER A 329 -13.38 -2.49 -4.08
CA SER A 329 -12.87 -2.89 -2.77
C SER A 329 -12.46 -1.68 -1.93
N SER A 330 -12.25 -1.90 -0.63
CA SER A 330 -11.75 -0.90 0.31
C SER A 330 -10.22 -0.75 0.21
N ASN A 331 -9.69 0.31 0.81
CA ASN A 331 -8.28 0.46 1.16
C ASN A 331 -8.18 0.54 2.69
N PRO A 332 -7.56 -0.44 3.37
CA PRO A 332 -6.80 -1.58 2.85
C PRO A 332 -7.63 -2.61 2.07
N TYR A 333 -6.92 -3.37 1.22
CA TYR A 333 -7.44 -4.48 0.43
C TYR A 333 -7.06 -5.82 1.07
N GLN A 334 -7.99 -6.77 1.09
CA GLN A 334 -7.72 -8.15 1.48
C GLN A 334 -8.56 -9.12 0.67
N ALA A 335 -7.91 -10.11 0.04
CA ALA A 335 -8.59 -11.18 -0.70
C ALA A 335 -7.73 -12.43 -0.76
N THR A 336 -8.36 -13.55 -1.13
CA THR A 336 -7.67 -14.81 -1.45
C THR A 336 -7.91 -15.17 -2.90
N VAL A 337 -6.84 -15.42 -3.65
CA VAL A 337 -6.83 -15.82 -5.06
C VAL A 337 -6.14 -17.19 -5.16
N ASP A 338 -6.85 -18.24 -5.57
CA ASP A 338 -6.35 -19.62 -5.58
C ASP A 338 -5.64 -20.05 -4.29
N GLY A 339 -6.20 -19.67 -3.14
CA GLY A 339 -5.62 -19.96 -1.83
C GLY A 339 -4.42 -19.09 -1.44
N VAL A 340 -3.95 -18.19 -2.33
CA VAL A 340 -2.91 -17.19 -2.01
C VAL A 340 -3.57 -15.96 -1.43
N ARG A 341 -3.22 -15.60 -0.19
CA ARG A 341 -3.77 -14.44 0.52
C ARG A 341 -3.01 -13.17 0.16
N PHE A 342 -3.75 -12.20 -0.35
CA PHE A 342 -3.28 -10.85 -0.62
C PHE A 342 -3.74 -9.91 0.47
N LEU A 343 -2.84 -9.04 0.90
CA LEU A 343 -3.13 -7.89 1.75
C LEU A 343 -2.36 -6.70 1.19
N GLY A 344 -2.98 -5.53 1.15
CA GLY A 344 -2.27 -4.37 0.65
C GLY A 344 -2.96 -3.06 0.94
N THR A 345 -2.22 -1.99 0.72
CA THR A 345 -2.67 -0.61 0.87
C THR A 345 -2.31 0.22 -0.35
N SER A 346 -2.95 1.37 -0.52
CA SER A 346 -2.58 2.29 -1.59
C SER A 346 -1.35 3.15 -1.26
N GLY A 347 -0.69 2.91 -0.11
CA GLY A 347 0.60 3.50 0.24
C GLY A 347 0.55 4.66 1.23
N GLN A 348 -0.62 5.21 1.60
CA GLN A 348 -0.69 6.35 2.52
C GLN A 348 -0.02 6.04 3.87
N ASN A 349 -0.22 4.85 4.41
CA ASN A 349 0.38 4.40 5.66
C ASN A 349 1.91 4.29 5.57
N VAL A 350 2.43 3.81 4.44
CA VAL A 350 3.87 3.68 4.20
C VAL A 350 4.52 5.05 4.06
N SER A 351 3.92 5.93 3.25
CA SER A 351 4.41 7.32 3.08
C SER A 351 4.34 8.12 4.38
N ASP A 352 3.33 7.89 5.21
CA ASP A 352 3.23 8.53 6.52
C ASP A 352 4.36 8.07 7.44
N ILE A 353 4.59 6.76 7.58
CA ILE A 353 5.69 6.21 8.38
C ILE A 353 7.06 6.70 7.89
N GLU A 354 7.27 6.81 6.58
CA GLU A 354 8.49 7.35 6.00
C GLU A 354 8.79 8.77 6.50
N GLN A 355 7.77 9.63 6.57
CA GLN A 355 7.93 11.02 7.02
C GLN A 355 8.28 11.14 8.52
N TYR A 356 7.82 10.20 9.35
CA TYR A 356 7.98 10.25 10.81
C TYR A 356 9.03 9.27 11.36
N SER A 357 9.79 8.63 10.49
CA SER A 357 10.88 7.72 10.87
C SER A 357 12.15 7.92 10.03
N SER A 358 13.24 7.28 10.42
CA SER A 358 14.50 7.26 9.67
C SER A 358 14.49 6.28 8.49
N MET A 359 13.47 5.43 8.39
CA MET A 359 13.32 4.48 7.28
C MET A 359 13.08 5.23 5.97
N ASN A 360 13.77 4.82 4.90
CA ASN A 360 13.70 5.42 3.57
C ASN A 360 13.18 4.46 2.51
N SER A 361 13.24 3.15 2.76
CA SER A 361 12.73 2.15 1.83
C SER A 361 11.29 1.78 2.19
N HIS A 362 10.38 1.89 1.22
CA HIS A 362 9.00 1.43 1.37
C HIS A 362 8.95 -0.07 1.70
N LEU A 363 9.92 -0.85 1.21
CA LEU A 363 10.01 -2.27 1.50
C LEU A 363 10.40 -2.54 2.95
N GLU A 364 11.34 -1.75 3.52
CA GLU A 364 11.70 -1.81 4.96
C GLU A 364 10.48 -1.45 5.82
N ILE A 365 9.71 -0.44 5.44
CA ILE A 365 8.50 -0.03 6.16
C ILE A 365 7.43 -1.13 6.11
N LEU A 366 7.23 -1.78 4.96
CA LEU A 366 6.32 -2.93 4.87
C LEU A 366 6.74 -4.07 5.79
N GLU A 367 8.03 -4.40 5.84
CA GLU A 367 8.57 -5.40 6.76
C GLU A 367 8.30 -5.02 8.22
N GLU A 368 8.55 -3.75 8.58
CA GLU A 368 8.34 -3.26 9.94
C GLU A 368 6.86 -3.29 10.33
N THR A 369 5.94 -2.83 9.49
CA THR A 369 4.49 -2.90 9.76
C THR A 369 4.01 -4.34 9.95
N LEU A 370 4.58 -5.30 9.21
CA LEU A 370 4.29 -6.72 9.36
C LEU A 370 4.79 -7.26 10.70
N ARG A 371 6.02 -6.87 11.14
CA ARG A 371 6.59 -7.23 12.44
C ARG A 371 5.86 -6.58 13.61
N LEU A 372 5.44 -5.32 13.45
CA LEU A 372 4.57 -4.63 14.39
C LEU A 372 3.16 -5.24 14.43
N ARG A 373 2.83 -6.08 13.45
CA ARG A 373 1.51 -6.70 13.29
C ARG A 373 0.40 -5.67 13.15
N HIS A 374 0.71 -4.51 12.51
CA HIS A 374 -0.23 -3.41 12.36
C HIS A 374 -0.04 -2.65 11.06
N LEU A 375 -1.10 -2.53 10.22
CA LEU A 375 -1.05 -1.89 8.90
C LEU A 375 -0.76 -0.40 8.94
N ALA A 376 -1.30 0.31 9.94
CA ALA A 376 -1.23 1.76 10.04
C ALA A 376 -1.04 2.20 11.50
N PRO A 377 0.14 1.94 12.09
CA PRO A 377 0.39 2.25 13.50
C PRO A 377 0.25 3.74 13.81
N THR A 378 0.62 4.62 12.89
CA THR A 378 0.56 6.07 13.03
C THR A 378 -0.86 6.66 12.99
N ALA A 379 -1.86 5.86 12.64
CA ALA A 379 -3.26 6.24 12.76
C ALA A 379 -3.73 6.12 14.24
N PRO A 380 -4.45 7.11 14.78
CA PRO A 380 -4.97 8.34 14.18
C PRO A 380 -4.07 9.60 14.31
N ASP A 381 -2.85 9.50 14.85
CA ASP A 381 -2.02 10.67 15.21
C ASP A 381 -1.64 11.53 14.00
N THR A 382 -1.02 10.92 13.00
CA THR A 382 -0.54 11.60 11.79
C THR A 382 -1.33 11.17 10.57
N LEU A 383 -1.83 9.93 10.56
CA LEU A 383 -2.65 9.37 9.50
C LEU A 383 -4.13 9.31 9.92
N GLY A 384 -5.00 10.05 9.23
CA GLY A 384 -6.42 10.10 9.56
C GLY A 384 -7.11 8.74 9.42
N CYS A 385 -7.84 8.32 10.47
CA CYS A 385 -8.65 7.11 10.41
C CYS A 385 -10.04 7.30 11.05
N TYR A 386 -10.94 6.35 10.80
CA TYR A 386 -12.24 6.30 11.48
C TYR A 386 -12.04 5.93 12.95
N PRO A 387 -12.77 6.57 13.91
CA PRO A 387 -12.61 6.30 15.33
C PRO A 387 -13.28 4.98 15.76
N PHE A 388 -12.65 3.87 15.50
CA PHE A 388 -13.07 2.55 15.97
C PHE A 388 -13.03 2.49 17.50
N TYR A 389 -13.93 1.71 18.11
CA TYR A 389 -14.01 1.62 19.58
C TYR A 389 -14.05 0.19 20.13
N LEU A 390 -14.45 -0.80 19.31
CA LEU A 390 -14.52 -2.21 19.73
C LEU A 390 -13.27 -2.97 19.34
N LYS A 391 -12.77 -2.72 18.15
CA LYS A 391 -11.67 -3.46 17.54
C LYS A 391 -10.90 -2.53 16.60
N ASP A 392 -9.58 -2.63 16.59
CA ASP A 392 -8.74 -1.97 15.60
C ASP A 392 -8.62 -2.87 14.34
N PRO A 393 -9.22 -2.48 13.20
CA PRO A 393 -9.21 -3.31 11.99
C PRO A 393 -7.85 -3.38 11.32
N PHE A 394 -6.89 -2.52 11.72
CA PHE A 394 -5.54 -2.49 11.14
C PHE A 394 -4.60 -3.52 11.76
N ILE A 395 -4.98 -4.17 12.84
CA ILE A 395 -4.20 -5.28 13.43
C ILE A 395 -4.25 -6.48 12.48
N LEU A 396 -3.09 -7.08 12.21
CA LEU A 396 -2.95 -8.26 11.38
C LEU A 396 -3.29 -9.52 12.19
N GLU A 397 -4.40 -10.17 11.86
CA GLU A 397 -4.83 -11.41 12.53
C GLU A 397 -4.19 -12.65 11.90
N GLU A 398 -3.98 -12.62 10.58
CA GLU A 398 -3.41 -13.69 9.78
C GLU A 398 -2.28 -13.17 8.91
N CYS A 399 -1.25 -13.99 8.71
CA CYS A 399 -0.13 -13.65 7.86
C CYS A 399 -0.52 -13.77 6.37
N PRO A 400 -0.38 -12.71 5.56
CA PRO A 400 -0.62 -12.80 4.13
C PRO A 400 0.51 -13.58 3.43
N HIS A 401 0.23 -14.11 2.24
CA HIS A 401 1.27 -14.63 1.35
C HIS A 401 1.89 -13.54 0.48
N VAL A 402 1.08 -12.56 0.07
CA VAL A 402 1.52 -11.36 -0.65
C VAL A 402 1.09 -10.13 0.12
N TYR A 403 2.04 -9.29 0.49
CA TYR A 403 1.80 -8.02 1.15
C TYR A 403 2.37 -6.88 0.30
N PHE A 404 1.51 -5.98 -0.17
CA PHE A 404 1.91 -4.94 -1.10
C PHE A 404 1.53 -3.53 -0.63
N SER A 405 2.29 -2.54 -1.12
CA SER A 405 1.98 -1.12 -1.01
C SER A 405 1.96 -0.49 -2.38
N GLY A 406 0.87 0.18 -2.71
CA GLY A 406 0.76 0.96 -3.94
C GLY A 406 1.46 2.32 -3.84
N ASN A 407 1.56 2.99 -4.98
CA ASN A 407 2.06 4.36 -5.10
C ASN A 407 3.49 4.58 -4.59
N ALA A 408 4.31 3.54 -4.63
CA ALA A 408 5.72 3.62 -4.30
C ALA A 408 6.52 4.40 -5.37
N PRO A 409 7.69 4.93 -5.03
CA PRO A 409 8.56 5.60 -6.00
C PRO A 409 9.16 4.63 -7.03
N SER A 410 9.44 3.38 -6.63
CA SER A 410 10.06 2.34 -7.45
C SER A 410 9.48 0.97 -7.15
N PHE A 411 9.67 0.05 -8.08
CA PHE A 411 9.40 -1.37 -7.84
C PHE A 411 10.51 -1.98 -7.00
N GLU A 412 10.12 -2.63 -5.92
CA GLU A 412 10.99 -3.50 -5.13
C GLU A 412 10.20 -4.73 -4.70
N SER A 413 10.85 -5.87 -4.57
CA SER A 413 10.24 -7.08 -4.01
C SER A 413 11.20 -7.85 -3.14
N LYS A 414 10.69 -8.45 -2.06
CA LYS A 414 11.48 -9.25 -1.12
C LYS A 414 10.64 -10.39 -0.59
N ARG A 415 11.21 -11.58 -0.53
CA ARG A 415 10.62 -12.69 0.21
C ARG A 415 11.11 -12.65 1.66
N LEU A 416 10.19 -12.57 2.59
CA LEU A 416 10.44 -12.60 4.02
C LEU A 416 10.04 -13.97 4.57
N THR A 417 10.93 -14.57 5.38
CA THR A 417 10.64 -15.80 6.12
C THR A 417 10.47 -15.45 7.60
N GLY A 418 9.35 -15.82 8.17
CA GLY A 418 9.06 -15.63 9.58
C GLY A 418 9.63 -16.75 10.47
N PRO A 419 9.61 -16.56 11.80
CA PRO A 419 10.20 -17.51 12.74
C PRO A 419 9.50 -18.87 12.77
N ASP A 420 8.22 -18.93 12.46
CA ASP A 420 7.42 -20.17 12.45
C ASP A 420 7.24 -20.73 11.03
N GLY A 421 8.12 -20.35 10.08
CA GLY A 421 8.10 -20.82 8.70
C GLY A 421 7.11 -20.08 7.80
N GLN A 422 6.58 -18.93 8.22
CA GLN A 422 5.78 -18.07 7.35
C GLN A 422 6.63 -17.60 6.16
N GLU A 423 6.01 -17.58 4.97
CA GLU A 423 6.61 -17.01 3.75
C GLU A 423 5.74 -15.87 3.24
N VAL A 424 6.29 -14.67 3.19
CA VAL A 424 5.59 -13.47 2.70
C VAL A 424 6.38 -12.83 1.57
N LEU A 425 5.71 -12.63 0.45
CA LEU A 425 6.23 -11.80 -0.64
C LEU A 425 5.83 -10.34 -0.38
N LEU A 426 6.80 -9.51 -0.06
CA LEU A 426 6.63 -8.06 0.04
C LEU A 426 6.80 -7.43 -1.33
N VAL A 427 5.90 -6.53 -1.73
CA VAL A 427 5.94 -5.87 -3.05
C VAL A 427 5.63 -4.39 -2.91
N THR A 428 6.50 -3.55 -3.44
CA THR A 428 6.18 -2.13 -3.68
C THR A 428 5.72 -1.95 -5.12
N VAL A 429 4.50 -1.45 -5.30
CA VAL A 429 3.90 -1.22 -6.62
C VAL A 429 4.12 0.25 -6.98
N PRO A 430 4.91 0.56 -8.01
CA PRO A 430 5.28 1.93 -8.32
C PRO A 430 4.10 2.72 -8.91
N LYS A 431 4.19 4.05 -8.86
CA LYS A 431 3.23 4.94 -9.53
C LYS A 431 3.34 4.76 -11.04
N PHE A 432 2.32 4.20 -11.67
CA PHE A 432 2.30 3.94 -13.11
C PHE A 432 2.45 5.22 -13.94
N SER A 433 1.81 6.31 -13.51
CA SER A 433 1.88 7.61 -14.21
C SER A 433 3.30 8.17 -14.38
N SER A 434 4.23 7.78 -13.51
CA SER A 434 5.64 8.23 -13.56
C SER A 434 6.60 7.17 -14.07
N THR A 435 6.34 5.89 -13.78
CA THR A 435 7.27 4.80 -14.08
C THR A 435 6.86 3.92 -15.25
N GLN A 436 5.61 4.02 -15.69
CA GLN A 436 4.99 3.15 -16.71
C GLN A 436 5.20 1.65 -16.41
N THR A 437 5.24 1.30 -15.11
CA THR A 437 5.56 -0.06 -14.66
C THR A 437 4.43 -0.64 -13.83
N ALA A 438 4.02 -1.85 -14.16
CA ALA A 438 3.13 -2.71 -13.38
C ALA A 438 3.91 -3.90 -12.81
N CYS A 439 3.32 -4.64 -11.87
CA CYS A 439 3.97 -5.77 -11.20
C CYS A 439 3.18 -7.05 -11.45
N LEU A 440 3.85 -8.09 -11.90
CA LEU A 440 3.25 -9.39 -12.20
C LEU A 440 3.62 -10.40 -11.12
N VAL A 441 2.65 -10.79 -10.29
CA VAL A 441 2.83 -11.73 -9.18
C VAL A 441 2.47 -13.13 -9.64
N ASN A 442 3.42 -14.06 -9.59
CA ASN A 442 3.19 -15.48 -9.86
C ASN A 442 2.67 -16.18 -8.59
N LEU A 443 1.45 -16.72 -8.65
CA LEU A 443 0.82 -17.39 -7.51
C LEU A 443 1.48 -18.73 -7.16
N ARG A 444 2.06 -19.43 -8.15
CA ARG A 444 2.70 -20.73 -7.94
C ARG A 444 4.05 -20.61 -7.26
N THR A 445 4.92 -19.72 -7.75
CA THR A 445 6.30 -19.55 -7.26
C THR A 445 6.41 -18.53 -6.13
N LEU A 446 5.40 -17.69 -5.94
CA LEU A 446 5.41 -16.54 -5.04
C LEU A 446 6.57 -15.59 -5.36
N THR A 447 6.70 -15.22 -6.62
CA THR A 447 7.67 -14.25 -7.14
C THR A 447 6.93 -13.09 -7.78
N CYS A 448 7.58 -11.93 -7.87
CA CYS A 448 7.03 -10.76 -8.52
C CYS A 448 8.06 -10.16 -9.47
N GLU A 449 7.60 -9.83 -10.68
CA GLU A 449 8.43 -9.24 -11.73
C GLU A 449 7.80 -7.92 -12.21
N PRO A 450 8.61 -6.88 -12.50
CA PRO A 450 8.11 -5.65 -13.08
C PRO A 450 7.89 -5.82 -14.57
N VAL A 451 6.81 -5.22 -15.09
CA VAL A 451 6.52 -5.11 -16.52
C VAL A 451 6.43 -3.65 -16.88
N SER A 452 7.33 -3.18 -17.75
CA SER A 452 7.43 -1.77 -18.14
C SER A 452 6.82 -1.54 -19.52
N PHE A 453 6.06 -0.45 -19.66
CA PHE A 453 5.35 -0.05 -20.87
C PHE A 453 5.92 1.26 -21.46
N SER A 454 7.20 1.54 -21.26
CA SER A 454 7.83 2.72 -21.86
C SER A 454 7.98 2.55 -23.37
N ALA A 455 7.39 3.46 -24.12
CA ALA A 455 7.65 3.56 -25.56
C ALA A 455 9.05 4.18 -25.74
N PHE A 456 9.98 3.37 -26.27
CA PHE A 456 11.28 3.79 -26.76
C PHE A 456 12.09 4.74 -25.82
N SER A 457 12.90 4.20 -24.92
CA SER A 457 14.13 4.89 -24.55
C SER A 457 15.04 4.84 -25.77
N THR A 458 15.07 5.92 -26.56
CA THR A 458 16.15 6.14 -27.53
C THR A 458 17.44 6.11 -26.72
N GLY A 459 18.30 5.14 -27.00
CA GLY A 459 19.63 5.04 -26.37
C GLY A 459 20.51 6.22 -26.74
N GLU A 460 20.38 7.32 -26.00
CA GLU A 460 21.27 8.49 -26.09
C GLU A 460 22.22 8.60 -24.89
N ASP A 461 22.18 7.67 -23.93
CA ASP A 461 23.02 7.76 -22.72
C ASP A 461 24.30 6.91 -22.75
N GLU A 462 24.65 6.22 -23.84
CA GLU A 462 25.92 5.46 -23.91
C GLU A 462 27.10 6.17 -24.59
N GLU A 463 26.94 7.39 -25.12
CA GLU A 463 28.06 8.12 -25.80
C GLU A 463 28.77 9.19 -24.96
N SER A 464 28.41 9.44 -23.71
CA SER A 464 29.03 10.51 -22.91
C SER A 464 30.21 10.10 -22.02
N GLU A 465 30.57 8.82 -21.92
CA GLU A 465 31.72 8.37 -21.09
C GLU A 465 33.03 8.03 -21.86
N MET A 466 33.10 8.24 -23.18
CA MET A 466 34.30 7.86 -23.94
C MET A 466 35.16 9.03 -24.45
N ASN A 467 35.03 10.23 -23.93
CA ASN A 467 35.87 11.39 -24.35
C ASN A 467 36.42 12.22 -23.20
N ILE A 468 37.06 11.62 -22.19
CA ILE A 468 38.02 12.29 -21.34
C ILE A 468 39.22 11.37 -21.10
N SER A 469 40.10 11.24 -22.10
CA SER A 469 41.50 10.86 -21.91
C SER A 469 42.32 11.34 -23.14
N HIS A 470 42.71 12.59 -23.10
CA HIS A 470 43.99 13.05 -23.70
C HIS A 470 44.44 14.31 -22.97
#